data_57dbc7c2019f9a16bab89d21517d3e3c
#
_entry.id   57dbc7c2019f9a16bab89d21517d3e3c
#
_cell.length_a   1.000
_cell.length_b   1.000
_cell.length_c   1.000
_cell.angle_alpha   90.00
_cell.angle_beta   90.00
_cell.angle_gamma   90.00
#
_symmetry.space_group_name_H-M   'P 1'
#
loop_
_entity.id
_entity.type
_entity.pdbx_description
1 polymer ?
#
loop_
_entity_poly.entity_id
_entity_poly.type
_entity_poly.pdbx_seq_one_letter_code
_entity_poly.pdbx_strand_id
1 'polypeptide(L)'
;AWPYLKEKRIPFVLFVSTETVGNKGYMTWEQIKEIDNSDFGVIGHHSHSHDYLIDKSQEQFLHDIKTSNQIFKKQLGYVPTLFSYPFGEYSKLMRDYISQNFKIAFGQHSGIIDVNKNKFELPRFPINEKYGETKRFKSIINYYPLEYKSLEPEEKKLSKENNPPKFKVRFFDDQ
;
A
#
# COMPACT_ATOMS: atom_id res chain seq x y z
N ALA A 1 2.04 8.48 17.22
CA ALA A 1 0.83 8.77 16.43
C ALA A 1 -0.44 8.27 17.13
N TRP A 2 -0.49 6.99 17.59
CA TRP A 2 -1.72 6.37 18.12
C TRP A 2 -2.44 7.18 19.22
N PRO A 3 -1.80 7.66 20.31
CA PRO A 3 -2.51 8.42 21.34
C PRO A 3 -3.24 9.66 20.82
N TYR A 4 -2.61 10.36 19.86
CA TYR A 4 -3.18 11.55 19.24
C TYR A 4 -4.37 11.21 18.31
N LEU A 5 -4.21 10.18 17.46
CA LEU A 5 -5.28 9.71 16.58
C LEU A 5 -6.49 9.23 17.38
N LYS A 6 -6.25 8.54 18.50
CA LYS A 6 -7.28 8.09 19.44
C LYS A 6 -8.03 9.28 20.08
N GLU A 7 -7.29 10.25 20.61
CA GLU A 7 -7.87 11.47 21.23
C GLU A 7 -8.76 12.23 20.24
N LYS A 8 -8.29 12.40 19.01
CA LYS A 8 -9.00 13.17 17.98
C LYS A 8 -9.99 12.34 17.17
N ARG A 9 -10.08 11.03 17.40
CA ARG A 9 -10.91 10.07 16.65
C ARG A 9 -10.70 10.16 15.12
N ILE A 10 -9.45 10.32 14.70
CA ILE A 10 -9.10 10.45 13.27
C ILE A 10 -9.10 9.06 12.64
N PRO A 11 -9.94 8.79 11.60
CA PRO A 11 -9.94 7.53 10.91
C PRO A 11 -8.59 7.27 10.19
N PHE A 12 -8.06 6.06 10.30
CA PHE A 12 -6.81 5.68 9.65
C PHE A 12 -6.73 4.17 9.40
N VAL A 13 -5.82 3.78 8.52
CA VAL A 13 -5.41 2.39 8.31
C VAL A 13 -3.98 2.21 8.81
N LEU A 14 -3.77 1.22 9.68
CA LEU A 14 -2.45 0.78 10.12
C LEU A 14 -2.02 -0.41 9.26
N PHE A 15 -1.08 -0.22 8.33
CA PHE A 15 -0.49 -1.30 7.56
C PHE A 15 0.62 -1.97 8.34
N VAL A 16 0.48 -3.27 8.61
CA VAL A 16 1.34 -4.04 9.52
C VAL A 16 2.18 -5.06 8.74
N SER A 17 3.50 -4.99 8.89
CA SER A 17 4.43 -6.05 8.51
C SER A 17 4.61 -6.97 9.71
N THR A 18 4.23 -8.24 9.54
CA THR A 18 4.06 -9.14 10.69
C THR A 18 5.37 -9.58 11.36
N GLU A 19 6.50 -9.55 10.67
CA GLU A 19 7.82 -9.90 11.21
C GLU A 19 8.32 -8.88 12.24
N THR A 20 7.97 -7.61 12.06
CA THR A 20 8.49 -6.53 12.91
C THR A 20 7.71 -6.35 14.22
N VAL A 21 6.51 -6.93 14.32
CA VAL A 21 5.63 -6.76 15.47
C VAL A 21 6.29 -7.31 16.74
N GLY A 22 6.34 -6.47 17.78
CA GLY A 22 6.95 -6.80 19.08
C GLY A 22 8.45 -6.54 19.16
N ASN A 23 9.12 -6.20 18.06
CA ASN A 23 10.51 -5.79 18.07
C ASN A 23 10.67 -4.40 18.70
N LYS A 24 11.89 -4.10 19.18
CA LYS A 24 12.18 -2.78 19.78
C LYS A 24 11.86 -1.64 18.80
N GLY A 25 11.00 -0.74 19.20
CA GLY A 25 10.56 0.41 18.39
C GLY A 25 9.32 0.15 17.53
N TYR A 26 8.80 -1.07 17.53
CA TYR A 26 7.56 -1.43 16.83
C TYR A 26 6.43 -1.72 17.82
N MET A 27 5.21 -1.69 17.33
CA MET A 27 4.02 -2.01 18.13
C MET A 27 3.97 -3.50 18.49
N THR A 28 3.38 -3.81 19.64
CA THR A 28 3.03 -5.19 20.02
C THR A 28 1.67 -5.58 19.43
N TRP A 29 1.35 -6.87 19.44
CA TRP A 29 0.03 -7.36 19.02
C TRP A 29 -1.10 -6.85 19.90
N GLU A 30 -0.86 -6.60 21.18
CA GLU A 30 -1.84 -6.01 22.09
C GLU A 30 -2.20 -4.59 21.68
N GLN A 31 -1.19 -3.79 21.30
CA GLN A 31 -1.41 -2.43 20.79
C GLN A 31 -2.13 -2.41 19.44
N ILE A 32 -1.81 -3.38 18.57
CA ILE A 32 -2.49 -3.53 17.27
C ILE A 32 -3.96 -3.92 17.49
N LYS A 33 -4.24 -4.85 18.41
CA LYS A 33 -5.61 -5.25 18.78
C LYS A 33 -6.39 -4.09 19.42
N GLU A 34 -5.75 -3.22 20.18
CA GLU A 34 -6.40 -2.02 20.70
C GLU A 34 -6.89 -1.10 19.57
N ILE A 35 -6.07 -0.95 18.51
CA ILE A 35 -6.46 -0.19 17.32
C ILE A 35 -7.60 -0.89 16.57
N ASP A 36 -7.48 -2.20 16.36
CA ASP A 36 -8.47 -3.01 15.63
C ASP A 36 -9.87 -2.98 16.29
N ASN A 37 -9.89 -2.90 17.61
CA ASN A 37 -11.13 -2.78 18.41
C ASN A 37 -11.69 -1.35 18.47
N SER A 38 -11.05 -0.37 17.87
CA SER A 38 -11.54 1.00 17.83
C SER A 38 -12.48 1.24 16.63
N ASP A 39 -13.41 2.19 16.76
CA ASP A 39 -14.39 2.52 15.71
C ASP A 39 -13.78 3.25 14.50
N PHE A 40 -12.50 3.64 14.57
CA PHE A 40 -11.85 4.51 13.58
C PHE A 40 -10.49 4.00 13.12
N GLY A 41 -9.97 2.92 13.73
CA GLY A 41 -8.75 2.23 13.29
C GLY A 41 -9.07 1.01 12.44
N VAL A 42 -8.36 0.83 11.33
CA VAL A 42 -8.46 -0.36 10.48
C VAL A 42 -7.07 -0.96 10.33
N ILE A 43 -6.96 -2.28 10.44
CA ILE A 43 -5.69 -2.97 10.19
C ILE A 43 -5.60 -3.33 8.70
N GLY A 44 -4.47 -2.97 8.10
CA GLY A 44 -4.09 -3.31 6.73
C GLY A 44 -2.88 -4.26 6.70
N HIS A 45 -2.73 -4.97 5.61
CA HIS A 45 -1.66 -5.94 5.37
C HIS A 45 -0.46 -5.26 4.69
N HIS A 46 0.76 -5.50 5.19
CA HIS A 46 2.00 -4.93 4.62
C HIS A 46 3.11 -5.98 4.48
N SER A 47 2.76 -7.19 4.01
CA SER A 47 3.65 -8.36 3.92
C SER A 47 4.08 -8.95 5.26
N HIS A 48 4.98 -9.93 5.23
CA HIS A 48 5.66 -10.46 6.42
C HIS A 48 6.96 -9.73 6.66
N SER A 49 7.91 -9.85 5.74
CA SER A 49 9.30 -9.40 5.91
C SER A 49 9.53 -7.91 5.69
N HIS A 50 8.63 -7.22 4.96
CA HIS A 50 8.89 -5.87 4.44
C HIS A 50 10.15 -5.79 3.55
N ASP A 51 10.51 -6.89 2.87
CA ASP A 51 11.61 -6.91 1.90
C ASP A 51 11.21 -6.26 0.56
N TYR A 52 12.21 -6.07 -0.32
CA TYR A 52 11.98 -5.74 -1.74
C TYR A 52 11.40 -6.96 -2.46
N LEU A 53 10.11 -7.21 -2.27
CA LEU A 53 9.42 -8.40 -2.78
C LEU A 53 9.43 -8.48 -4.31
N ILE A 54 9.58 -7.33 -4.98
CA ILE A 54 9.70 -7.27 -6.45
C ILE A 54 10.95 -8.02 -6.98
N ASP A 55 12.01 -8.12 -6.16
CA ASP A 55 13.26 -8.80 -6.50
C ASP A 55 13.26 -10.29 -6.14
N LYS A 56 12.26 -10.73 -5.39
CA LYS A 56 12.12 -12.13 -4.99
C LYS A 56 11.51 -12.97 -6.12
N SER A 57 11.72 -14.30 -6.03
CA SER A 57 10.98 -15.23 -6.89
C SER A 57 9.49 -15.22 -6.56
N GLN A 58 8.67 -15.70 -7.50
CA GLN A 58 7.23 -15.84 -7.25
C GLN A 58 6.95 -16.70 -6.01
N GLU A 59 7.67 -17.78 -5.83
CA GLU A 59 7.52 -18.68 -4.69
C GLU A 59 7.84 -17.98 -3.37
N GLN A 60 8.92 -17.21 -3.32
CA GLN A 60 9.31 -16.43 -2.15
C GLN A 60 8.27 -15.35 -1.81
N PHE A 61 7.76 -14.64 -2.82
CA PHE A 61 6.67 -13.68 -2.64
C PHE A 61 5.41 -14.34 -2.07
N LEU A 62 4.97 -15.45 -2.66
CA LEU A 62 3.79 -16.19 -2.18
C LEU A 62 3.99 -16.74 -0.77
N HIS A 63 5.18 -17.21 -0.44
CA HIS A 63 5.53 -17.68 0.90
C HIS A 63 5.43 -16.54 1.93
N ASP A 64 5.98 -15.37 1.63
CA ASP A 64 5.91 -14.19 2.49
C ASP A 64 4.45 -13.79 2.80
N ILE A 65 3.61 -13.66 1.77
CA ILE A 65 2.19 -13.32 1.96
C ILE A 65 1.46 -14.40 2.76
N LYS A 66 1.69 -15.68 2.46
CA LYS A 66 1.07 -16.79 3.18
C LYS A 66 1.46 -16.82 4.66
N THR A 67 2.73 -16.59 4.96
CA THR A 67 3.24 -16.49 6.34
C THR A 67 2.54 -15.37 7.10
N SER A 68 2.48 -14.19 6.50
CA SER A 68 1.77 -13.05 7.08
C SER A 68 0.29 -13.35 7.33
N ASN A 69 -0.40 -13.96 6.36
CA ASN A 69 -1.80 -14.34 6.49
C ASN A 69 -2.06 -15.29 7.65
N GLN A 70 -1.18 -16.29 7.86
CA GLN A 70 -1.27 -17.22 8.99
C GLN A 70 -1.11 -16.50 10.33
N ILE A 71 -0.18 -15.55 10.42
CA ILE A 71 0.06 -14.76 11.62
C ILE A 71 -1.14 -13.86 11.92
N PHE A 72 -1.66 -13.12 10.94
CA PHE A 72 -2.87 -12.30 11.11
C PHE A 72 -4.06 -13.13 11.58
N LYS A 73 -4.32 -14.27 10.92
CA LYS A 73 -5.42 -15.17 11.32
C LYS A 73 -5.25 -15.68 12.75
N LYS A 74 -4.03 -16.00 13.17
CA LYS A 74 -3.71 -16.43 14.56
C LYS A 74 -3.92 -15.29 15.56
N GLN A 75 -3.52 -14.05 15.21
CA GLN A 75 -3.49 -12.94 16.16
C GLN A 75 -4.81 -12.16 16.21
N LEU A 76 -5.45 -11.94 15.06
CA LEU A 76 -6.66 -11.12 14.93
C LEU A 76 -7.93 -11.94 14.65
N GLY A 77 -7.80 -13.23 14.28
CA GLY A 77 -8.92 -14.08 13.87
C GLY A 77 -9.31 -13.93 12.39
N TYR A 78 -8.73 -12.98 11.67
CA TYR A 78 -8.99 -12.71 10.25
C TYR A 78 -7.72 -12.29 9.52
N VAL A 79 -7.80 -12.19 8.17
CA VAL A 79 -6.75 -11.62 7.32
C VAL A 79 -7.21 -10.24 6.85
N PRO A 80 -6.42 -9.17 7.06
CA PRO A 80 -6.75 -7.83 6.55
C PRO A 80 -6.94 -7.82 5.03
N THR A 81 -7.94 -7.08 4.56
CA THR A 81 -8.30 -7.04 3.12
C THR A 81 -7.75 -5.84 2.36
N LEU A 82 -7.15 -4.89 3.06
CA LEU A 82 -6.43 -3.76 2.46
C LEU A 82 -4.94 -4.10 2.44
N PHE A 83 -4.28 -3.87 1.31
CA PHE A 83 -2.86 -4.17 1.13
C PHE A 83 -2.05 -2.91 0.82
N SER A 84 -0.83 -2.83 1.31
CA SER A 84 0.14 -1.83 0.87
C SER A 84 1.42 -2.56 0.46
N TYR A 85 1.90 -2.29 -0.76
CA TYR A 85 3.15 -2.89 -1.23
C TYR A 85 4.33 -2.31 -0.45
N PRO A 86 5.25 -3.16 0.09
CA PRO A 86 6.52 -2.70 0.66
C PRO A 86 7.25 -1.80 -0.34
N PHE A 87 7.77 -0.67 0.13
CA PHE A 87 8.38 0.39 -0.69
C PHE A 87 7.48 0.97 -1.80
N GLY A 88 6.25 0.49 -1.91
CA GLY A 88 5.32 0.85 -2.99
C GLY A 88 5.64 0.18 -4.32
N GLU A 89 6.56 -0.78 -4.35
CA GLU A 89 7.04 -1.44 -5.54
C GLU A 89 6.31 -2.77 -5.78
N TYR A 90 5.95 -3.03 -7.03
CA TYR A 90 5.24 -4.25 -7.43
C TYR A 90 5.46 -4.57 -8.91
N SER A 91 5.45 -5.85 -9.23
CA SER A 91 5.36 -6.35 -10.61
C SER A 91 3.89 -6.60 -10.98
N LYS A 92 3.65 -6.80 -12.28
CA LYS A 92 2.32 -7.22 -12.76
C LYS A 92 1.85 -8.51 -12.08
N LEU A 93 2.75 -9.50 -11.94
CA LEU A 93 2.45 -10.77 -11.26
C LEU A 93 1.99 -10.55 -9.80
N MET A 94 2.70 -9.70 -9.05
CA MET A 94 2.34 -9.38 -7.67
C MET A 94 0.97 -8.71 -7.62
N ARG A 95 0.72 -7.70 -8.46
CA ARG A 95 -0.56 -7.01 -8.54
C ARG A 95 -1.70 -7.98 -8.88
N ASP A 96 -1.50 -8.86 -9.84
CA ASP A 96 -2.52 -9.82 -10.27
C ASP A 96 -2.87 -10.80 -9.13
N TYR A 97 -1.87 -11.28 -8.37
CA TYR A 97 -2.09 -12.09 -7.17
C TYR A 97 -2.84 -11.31 -6.07
N ILE A 98 -2.41 -10.08 -5.78
CA ILE A 98 -3.04 -9.23 -4.76
C ILE A 98 -4.49 -8.91 -5.15
N SER A 99 -4.78 -8.73 -6.43
CA SER A 99 -6.14 -8.46 -6.91
C SER A 99 -7.14 -9.59 -6.67
N GLN A 100 -6.65 -10.83 -6.58
CA GLN A 100 -7.47 -12.01 -6.31
C GLN A 100 -7.69 -12.26 -4.81
N ASN A 101 -6.85 -11.68 -3.94
CA ASN A 101 -6.83 -12.00 -2.52
C ASN A 101 -7.17 -10.82 -1.60
N PHE A 102 -7.13 -9.59 -2.12
CA PHE A 102 -7.38 -8.36 -1.36
C PHE A 102 -8.44 -7.50 -2.05
N LYS A 103 -9.00 -6.53 -1.33
CA LYS A 103 -10.03 -5.63 -1.87
C LYS A 103 -9.43 -4.41 -2.55
N ILE A 104 -8.34 -3.87 -2.01
CA ILE A 104 -7.66 -2.64 -2.46
C ILE A 104 -6.18 -2.78 -2.14
N ALA A 105 -5.30 -2.22 -3.00
CA ALA A 105 -3.88 -2.14 -2.73
C ALA A 105 -3.28 -0.77 -3.08
N PHE A 106 -2.31 -0.36 -2.27
CA PHE A 106 -1.65 0.93 -2.34
C PHE A 106 -0.17 0.78 -2.71
N GLY A 107 0.24 1.50 -3.75
CA GLY A 107 1.64 1.78 -4.03
C GLY A 107 2.18 2.91 -3.14
N GLN A 108 3.28 3.53 -3.56
CA GLN A 108 3.86 4.71 -2.88
C GLN A 108 4.18 5.85 -3.87
N HIS A 109 3.81 5.70 -5.14
CA HIS A 109 3.90 6.78 -6.10
C HIS A 109 2.91 7.89 -5.76
N SER A 110 3.36 9.14 -5.93
CA SER A 110 2.54 10.32 -5.62
C SER A 110 1.41 10.49 -6.62
N GLY A 111 0.20 10.72 -6.12
CA GLY A 111 -0.96 10.96 -6.95
C GLY A 111 -2.25 11.00 -6.15
N ILE A 112 -3.31 11.46 -6.79
CA ILE A 112 -4.67 11.43 -6.27
C ILE A 112 -5.34 10.13 -6.68
N ILE A 113 -6.11 9.53 -5.78
CA ILE A 113 -6.89 8.33 -6.07
C ILE A 113 -7.99 8.68 -7.05
N ASP A 114 -7.98 8.01 -8.21
CA ASP A 114 -9.09 7.97 -9.14
C ASP A 114 -9.84 6.66 -8.96
N VAL A 115 -11.10 6.75 -8.56
CA VAL A 115 -11.96 5.58 -8.27
C VAL A 115 -12.28 4.75 -9.52
N ASN A 116 -12.08 5.32 -10.71
CA ASN A 116 -12.29 4.64 -12.00
C ASN A 116 -11.04 3.89 -12.48
N LYS A 117 -9.91 3.99 -11.77
CA LYS A 117 -8.66 3.32 -12.11
C LYS A 117 -8.50 2.01 -11.35
N ASN A 118 -7.40 1.32 -11.65
CA ASN A 118 -7.10 0.05 -11.00
C ASN A 118 -6.92 0.22 -9.49
N LYS A 119 -7.83 -0.34 -8.71
CA LYS A 119 -7.83 -0.25 -7.24
C LYS A 119 -6.71 -1.05 -6.55
N PHE A 120 -5.88 -1.76 -7.32
CA PHE A 120 -4.74 -2.53 -6.81
C PHE A 120 -3.38 -1.88 -7.06
N GLU A 121 -3.39 -0.60 -7.45
CA GLU A 121 -2.20 0.22 -7.65
C GLU A 121 -2.47 1.69 -7.29
N LEU A 122 -3.23 1.90 -6.21
CA LEU A 122 -3.64 3.24 -5.81
C LEU A 122 -2.42 4.07 -5.37
N PRO A 123 -2.34 5.33 -5.82
CA PRO A 123 -1.30 6.24 -5.39
C PRO A 123 -1.53 6.73 -3.96
N ARG A 124 -0.50 7.30 -3.34
CA ARG A 124 -0.57 8.03 -2.07
C ARG A 124 0.54 9.06 -1.99
N PHE A 125 0.31 10.18 -1.32
CA PHE A 125 1.36 11.13 -1.02
C PHE A 125 2.06 10.73 0.28
N PRO A 126 3.35 10.36 0.26
CA PRO A 126 4.10 10.16 1.49
C PRO A 126 4.23 11.50 2.24
N ILE A 127 3.87 11.48 3.53
CA ILE A 127 4.00 12.60 4.45
C ILE A 127 4.88 12.14 5.60
N ASN A 128 6.06 12.70 5.70
CA ASN A 128 7.05 12.45 6.73
C ASN A 128 7.71 13.78 7.11
N GLU A 129 8.74 13.77 7.93
CA GLU A 129 9.46 14.97 8.37
C GLU A 129 9.94 15.84 7.20
N LYS A 130 10.42 15.21 6.11
CA LYS A 130 10.89 15.92 4.91
C LYS A 130 9.75 16.47 4.05
N TYR A 131 8.61 15.76 4.01
CA TYR A 131 7.50 16.05 3.09
C TYR A 131 6.22 16.46 3.82
N GLY A 132 6.29 16.70 5.15
CA GLY A 132 5.15 17.02 6.02
C GLY A 132 4.84 18.50 6.17
N GLU A 133 5.40 19.38 5.33
CA GLU A 133 5.13 20.80 5.41
C GLU A 133 3.65 21.13 5.18
N THR A 134 3.09 22.00 6.04
CA THR A 134 1.68 22.40 5.96
C THR A 134 1.33 23.03 4.61
N LYS A 135 2.24 23.77 3.98
CA LYS A 135 2.02 24.36 2.65
C LYS A 135 1.82 23.27 1.59
N ARG A 136 2.70 22.25 1.59
CA ARG A 136 2.57 21.10 0.69
C ARG A 136 1.27 20.34 0.94
N PHE A 137 0.94 20.06 2.20
CA PHE A 137 -0.31 19.39 2.56
C PHE A 137 -1.53 20.14 2.03
N LYS A 138 -1.61 21.45 2.25
CA LYS A 138 -2.70 22.29 1.73
C LYS A 138 -2.80 22.28 0.20
N SER A 139 -1.68 22.12 -0.51
CA SER A 139 -1.69 22.01 -1.97
C SER A 139 -2.26 20.67 -2.41
N ILE A 140 -1.72 19.55 -1.87
CA ILE A 140 -2.10 18.21 -2.35
C ILE A 140 -3.55 17.83 -2.07
N ILE A 141 -4.15 18.33 -0.99
CA ILE A 141 -5.58 18.07 -0.67
C ILE A 141 -6.55 18.74 -1.65
N ASN A 142 -6.07 19.67 -2.48
CA ASN A 142 -6.85 20.37 -3.51
C ASN A 142 -6.55 19.88 -4.94
N TYR A 143 -5.71 18.84 -5.10
CA TYR A 143 -5.44 18.28 -6.41
C TYR A 143 -6.57 17.36 -6.88
N TYR A 144 -6.76 17.29 -8.19
CA TYR A 144 -7.64 16.35 -8.86
C TYR A 144 -6.83 15.23 -9.50
N PRO A 145 -7.40 14.02 -9.66
CA PRO A 145 -6.74 12.96 -10.39
C PRO A 145 -6.51 13.38 -11.86
N LEU A 146 -5.36 13.00 -12.41
CA LEU A 146 -5.10 13.18 -13.83
C LEU A 146 -5.92 12.16 -14.62
N GLU A 147 -6.83 12.64 -15.44
CA GLU A 147 -7.64 11.79 -16.31
C GLU A 147 -6.83 11.33 -17.52
N TYR A 148 -6.71 10.03 -17.71
CA TYR A 148 -6.07 9.41 -18.86
C TYR A 148 -6.76 8.09 -19.21
N LYS A 149 -6.70 7.71 -20.48
CA LYS A 149 -7.28 6.47 -20.99
C LYS A 149 -6.41 5.26 -20.70
N SER A 150 -5.12 5.36 -20.97
CA SER A 150 -4.14 4.29 -20.70
C SER A 150 -2.75 4.82 -20.39
N LEU A 151 -1.99 4.02 -19.64
CA LEU A 151 -0.61 4.27 -19.27
C LEU A 151 0.22 3.00 -19.53
N GLU A 152 1.31 3.12 -20.27
CA GLU A 152 2.25 2.05 -20.57
C GLU A 152 3.65 2.42 -20.05
N PRO A 153 4.46 1.45 -19.60
CA PRO A 153 4.18 0.03 -19.53
C PRO A 153 3.33 -0.36 -18.31
N GLU A 154 2.52 -1.43 -18.44
CA GLU A 154 1.82 -2.04 -17.29
C GLU A 154 2.80 -2.71 -16.31
N GLU A 155 3.84 -3.37 -16.85
CA GLU A 155 4.87 -3.99 -16.02
C GLU A 155 5.77 -2.92 -15.42
N LYS A 156 5.85 -2.87 -14.08
CA LYS A 156 6.66 -1.91 -13.33
C LYS A 156 8.05 -2.45 -13.01
N LYS A 157 8.23 -3.78 -13.10
CA LYS A 157 9.55 -4.40 -12.94
C LYS A 157 10.35 -4.22 -14.21
N LEU A 158 11.51 -3.56 -14.12
CA LEU A 158 12.42 -3.40 -15.23
C LEU A 158 13.18 -4.72 -15.51
N SER A 159 13.36 -5.04 -16.78
CA SER A 159 14.22 -6.12 -17.27
C SER A 159 15.32 -5.54 -18.15
N LYS A 160 16.26 -6.38 -18.58
CA LYS A 160 17.31 -5.94 -19.54
C LYS A 160 16.72 -5.51 -20.89
N GLU A 161 15.60 -6.13 -21.30
CA GLU A 161 14.94 -5.87 -22.57
C GLU A 161 14.08 -4.59 -22.54
N ASN A 162 13.59 -4.17 -21.37
CA ASN A 162 12.71 -3.01 -21.22
C ASN A 162 13.34 -1.85 -20.42
N ASN A 163 14.66 -1.75 -20.38
CA ASN A 163 15.38 -0.67 -19.69
C ASN A 163 16.29 0.09 -20.68
N PRO A 164 16.02 1.38 -20.96
CA PRO A 164 14.92 2.19 -20.42
C PRO A 164 13.55 1.81 -20.99
N PRO A 165 12.48 1.87 -20.16
CA PRO A 165 11.14 1.53 -20.62
C PRO A 165 10.60 2.61 -21.57
N LYS A 166 9.83 2.20 -22.58
CA LYS A 166 9.05 3.15 -23.39
C LYS A 166 7.83 3.58 -22.61
N PHE A 167 7.73 4.86 -22.35
CA PHE A 167 6.61 5.45 -21.61
C PHE A 167 5.59 6.04 -22.60
N LYS A 168 4.31 5.70 -22.41
CA LYS A 168 3.22 6.20 -23.25
C LYS A 168 1.98 6.47 -22.40
N VAL A 169 1.45 7.66 -22.52
CA VAL A 169 0.17 8.06 -21.95
C VAL A 169 -0.80 8.35 -23.09
N ARG A 170 -2.02 7.82 -22.99
CA ARG A 170 -3.12 8.20 -23.89
C ARG A 170 -4.16 8.92 -23.05
N PHE A 171 -4.52 10.11 -23.47
CA PHE A 171 -5.62 10.87 -22.89
C PHE A 171 -6.94 10.54 -23.59
N PHE A 172 -8.04 10.91 -22.97
CA PHE A 172 -9.34 10.91 -23.67
C PHE A 172 -9.31 12.00 -24.72
N ASP A 173 -9.92 11.73 -25.87
CA ASP A 173 -10.10 12.74 -26.89
C ASP A 173 -11.10 13.79 -26.35
N ASP A 174 -10.84 15.09 -26.58
CA ASP A 174 -11.76 16.15 -26.24
C ASP A 174 -13.07 15.92 -27.07
N GLN A 175 -14.20 15.84 -26.36
CA GLN A 175 -15.53 15.77 -26.96
C GLN A 175 -16.02 17.17 -27.32
#